data_bece1390ef1112f65d4d99b1b5ea39db
#
_entry.id   bece1390ef1112f65d4d99b1b5ea39db
#
_cell.length_a   1.000
_cell.length_b   1.000
_cell.length_c   1.000
_cell.angle_alpha   90.00
_cell.angle_beta   90.00
_cell.angle_gamma   90.00
#
_symmetry.space_group_name_H-M   'P 1'
#
loop_
_entity.id
_entity.type
_entity.pdbx_description
1 polymer ?
#
loop_
_entity_poly.entity_id
_entity_poly.type
_entity_poly.pdbx_seq_one_letter_code
_entity_poly.pdbx_strand_id
1 'polypeptide(L)'
;TLLDLASPIEGGVADFAAAADLTSTNPDQGAGPKVIRFAAMGDTGKGNTGQQDVANAVARKCAASGCDFVQLLGDNIYESGVTSVTDAQWQTKFEKPYMAISQPFYVVLGNHDYGGNGAGTEFDKAKWEILYTASSMKWKLPANHYRRTVENTDFFALDTNLMMFGREVDKQKESMKNWLASSTATWKIALGHHPYLSNGPHGNAGSYDGLPGVPIANGKGVKDFFDENVCGKVDLYLCGHDHSRQWLVETCKGTELAVSGAGSSGTDLKGKNASRWQSNSIGFLYVTITGRQLVAEFIDTTGKVEFTRTLNK
;
A
#
# COMPACT_ATOMS: atom_id res chain seq x y z
N THR A 1 5.05 -34.75 49.20
CA THR A 1 4.15 -35.18 48.14
C THR A 1 3.23 -34.05 47.77
N LEU A 2 3.55 -33.26 46.84
CA LEU A 2 2.61 -32.43 46.09
C LEU A 2 3.11 -32.40 44.66
N LEU A 3 2.22 -32.87 43.81
CA LEU A 3 2.42 -33.19 42.40
C LEU A 3 2.61 -31.98 41.53
N ASP A 4 3.48 -32.16 40.56
CA ASP A 4 3.47 -31.60 39.22
C ASP A 4 2.08 -31.26 38.67
N LEU A 5 1.97 -30.07 38.10
CA LEU A 5 1.09 -29.74 37.00
C LEU A 5 1.62 -28.45 36.34
N ALA A 6 2.63 -28.58 35.51
CA ALA A 6 2.99 -27.60 34.52
C ALA A 6 3.01 -28.31 33.16
N SER A 7 1.84 -28.42 32.54
CA SER A 7 1.74 -28.70 31.11
C SER A 7 2.07 -27.41 30.37
N PRO A 8 2.96 -27.42 29.38
CA PRO A 8 3.13 -26.26 28.50
C PRO A 8 1.86 -26.12 27.67
N ILE A 9 1.26 -24.94 27.75
CA ILE A 9 0.25 -24.53 26.77
C ILE A 9 1.03 -24.30 25.48
N GLU A 10 1.06 -25.32 24.62
CA GLU A 10 1.35 -25.12 23.20
C GLU A 10 0.23 -24.27 22.60
N GLY A 11 0.33 -22.96 22.75
CA GLY A 11 -0.44 -22.01 21.98
C GLY A 11 0.06 -22.07 20.54
N GLY A 12 -0.57 -22.91 19.73
CA GLY A 12 -0.35 -22.91 18.30
C GLY A 12 -0.53 -21.48 17.79
N VAL A 13 0.55 -20.92 17.22
CA VAL A 13 0.51 -19.66 16.46
C VAL A 13 -0.46 -19.93 15.33
N ALA A 14 -1.67 -19.37 15.41
CA ALA A 14 -2.64 -19.46 14.33
C ALA A 14 -1.96 -18.90 13.07
N ASP A 15 -1.91 -19.71 12.03
CA ASP A 15 -1.31 -19.36 10.74
C ASP A 15 -2.24 -18.33 10.06
N PHE A 16 -2.02 -17.04 10.33
CA PHE A 16 -2.80 -15.92 9.77
C PHE A 16 -2.49 -15.64 8.30
N ALA A 17 -1.79 -16.52 7.62
CA ALA A 17 -1.30 -16.34 6.27
C ALA A 17 -2.16 -17.06 5.22
N ALA A 18 -3.47 -16.93 5.27
CA ALA A 18 -4.29 -17.28 4.12
C ALA A 18 -4.41 -16.07 3.21
N ALA A 19 -3.88 -16.18 1.98
CA ALA A 19 -4.11 -15.17 0.94
C ALA A 19 -5.63 -14.99 0.76
N ALA A 20 -6.13 -13.80 1.06
CA ALA A 20 -7.55 -13.50 0.90
C ALA A 20 -7.83 -13.08 -0.56
N ASP A 21 -8.86 -13.65 -1.16
CA ASP A 21 -9.41 -13.22 -2.45
C ASP A 21 -10.78 -12.57 -2.20
N LEU A 22 -10.85 -11.26 -2.39
CA LEU A 22 -12.05 -10.47 -2.22
C LEU A 22 -12.65 -10.15 -3.60
N THR A 23 -13.48 -11.06 -4.12
CA THR A 23 -14.23 -10.82 -5.36
C THR A 23 -15.62 -10.28 -5.03
N SER A 24 -15.92 -9.07 -5.49
CA SER A 24 -17.27 -8.50 -5.48
C SER A 24 -17.89 -8.68 -6.85
N THR A 25 -18.78 -9.66 -7.01
CA THR A 25 -19.61 -9.81 -8.20
C THR A 25 -20.96 -9.14 -7.95
N ASN A 26 -21.14 -7.93 -8.47
CA ASN A 26 -22.49 -7.37 -8.64
C ASN A 26 -23.03 -7.82 -10.00
N PRO A 27 -24.21 -8.46 -10.09
CA PRO A 27 -24.80 -8.84 -11.38
C PRO A 27 -25.28 -7.60 -12.14
N ASP A 28 -24.95 -7.61 -13.40
CA ASP A 28 -25.20 -6.70 -14.49
C ASP A 28 -26.53 -5.91 -14.42
N GLN A 29 -26.41 -4.59 -14.43
CA GLN A 29 -27.46 -3.67 -14.87
C GLN A 29 -26.88 -2.91 -16.05
N GLY A 30 -27.45 -3.04 -17.24
CA GLY A 30 -26.99 -2.45 -18.47
C GLY A 30 -26.76 -0.94 -18.40
N ALA A 31 -25.52 -0.56 -18.15
CA ALA A 31 -25.04 0.82 -18.10
C ALA A 31 -23.68 0.90 -18.80
N GLY A 32 -23.33 2.08 -19.30
CA GLY A 32 -22.05 2.37 -19.93
C GLY A 32 -20.83 1.90 -19.14
N PRO A 33 -19.60 2.09 -19.65
CA PRO A 33 -18.41 1.55 -19.01
C PRO A 33 -18.36 1.96 -17.55
N LYS A 34 -18.33 0.96 -16.66
CA LYS A 34 -18.23 1.18 -15.21
C LYS A 34 -16.91 1.92 -14.92
N VAL A 35 -16.99 2.92 -14.05
CA VAL A 35 -15.88 3.80 -13.70
C VAL A 35 -15.43 3.48 -12.28
N ILE A 36 -14.16 3.22 -12.11
CA ILE A 36 -13.53 3.04 -10.78
C ILE A 36 -12.77 4.31 -10.44
N ARG A 37 -12.97 4.85 -9.23
CA ARG A 37 -12.27 6.03 -8.73
C ARG A 37 -11.73 5.78 -7.33
N PHE A 38 -10.45 6.09 -7.13
CA PHE A 38 -9.84 5.96 -5.82
C PHE A 38 -8.71 6.96 -5.59
N ALA A 39 -8.50 7.32 -4.33
CA ALA A 39 -7.30 8.02 -3.90
C ALA A 39 -6.27 7.01 -3.39
N ALA A 40 -4.98 7.23 -3.67
CA ALA A 40 -3.90 6.39 -3.19
C ALA A 40 -2.81 7.23 -2.53
N MET A 41 -2.41 6.87 -1.30
CA MET A 41 -1.39 7.57 -0.53
C MET A 41 -0.78 6.63 0.51
N GLY A 42 0.52 6.75 0.73
CA GLY A 42 1.25 6.06 1.80
C GLY A 42 1.83 7.04 2.81
N ASP A 43 2.44 6.51 3.85
CA ASP A 43 3.22 7.27 4.83
C ASP A 43 2.36 8.34 5.55
N THR A 44 1.17 7.91 5.90
CA THR A 44 0.11 8.81 6.36
C THR A 44 0.02 8.94 7.87
N GLY A 45 0.36 7.91 8.61
CA GLY A 45 -0.01 7.71 10.02
C GLY A 45 0.78 8.51 11.06
N LYS A 46 1.16 9.75 10.78
CA LYS A 46 1.94 10.58 11.73
C LYS A 46 1.06 11.30 12.77
N GLY A 47 -0.23 11.48 12.51
CA GLY A 47 -1.12 12.25 13.38
C GLY A 47 -0.80 13.76 13.39
N ASN A 48 -0.08 14.25 12.38
CA ASN A 48 0.36 15.63 12.25
C ASN A 48 -0.58 16.46 11.36
N THR A 49 -0.31 17.77 11.26
CA THR A 49 -1.08 18.68 10.40
C THR A 49 -1.00 18.27 8.92
N GLY A 50 0.14 17.79 8.44
CA GLY A 50 0.30 17.34 7.05
C GLY A 50 -0.64 16.20 6.70
N GLN A 51 -0.79 15.20 7.59
CA GLN A 51 -1.79 14.14 7.40
C GLN A 51 -3.21 14.71 7.32
N GLN A 52 -3.55 15.66 8.21
CA GLN A 52 -4.87 16.27 8.21
C GLN A 52 -5.13 17.07 6.93
N ASP A 53 -4.13 17.80 6.42
CA ASP A 53 -4.24 18.58 5.19
C ASP A 53 -4.47 17.68 3.98
N VAL A 54 -3.73 16.56 3.86
CA VAL A 54 -3.93 15.56 2.82
C VAL A 54 -5.30 14.90 2.96
N ALA A 55 -5.70 14.49 4.16
CA ALA A 55 -7.02 13.89 4.40
C ALA A 55 -8.16 14.82 3.98
N ASN A 56 -8.07 16.12 4.31
CA ASN A 56 -9.02 17.14 3.90
C ASN A 56 -9.07 17.31 2.36
N ALA A 57 -7.91 17.25 1.69
CA ALA A 57 -7.84 17.36 0.23
C ALA A 57 -8.46 16.12 -0.45
N VAL A 58 -8.17 14.91 0.05
CA VAL A 58 -8.81 13.67 -0.39
C VAL A 58 -10.33 13.74 -0.21
N ALA A 59 -10.81 14.18 0.97
CA ALA A 59 -12.24 14.32 1.24
C ALA A 59 -12.92 15.25 0.24
N ARG A 60 -12.31 16.42 -0.06
CA ARG A 60 -12.83 17.36 -1.07
C ARG A 60 -12.84 16.75 -2.46
N LYS A 61 -11.76 16.06 -2.88
CA LYS A 61 -11.68 15.42 -4.21
C LYS A 61 -12.72 14.31 -4.34
N CYS A 62 -12.88 13.47 -3.31
CA CYS A 62 -13.88 12.41 -3.28
C CYS A 62 -15.31 12.96 -3.33
N ALA A 63 -15.59 14.05 -2.61
CA ALA A 63 -16.91 14.70 -2.66
C ALA A 63 -17.22 15.30 -4.03
N ALA A 64 -16.23 15.90 -4.69
CA ALA A 64 -16.41 16.58 -5.98
C ALA A 64 -16.43 15.62 -7.17
N SER A 65 -15.60 14.56 -7.16
CA SER A 65 -15.36 13.68 -8.31
C SER A 65 -15.83 12.23 -8.09
N GLY A 66 -16.23 11.87 -6.86
CA GLY A 66 -16.53 10.50 -6.46
C GLY A 66 -15.28 9.73 -6.04
N CYS A 67 -15.43 8.78 -5.13
CA CYS A 67 -14.45 7.77 -4.77
C CYS A 67 -15.17 6.48 -4.39
N ASP A 68 -14.70 5.36 -4.88
CA ASP A 68 -15.19 4.05 -4.48
C ASP A 68 -14.48 3.57 -3.22
N PHE A 69 -13.21 3.93 -3.09
CA PHE A 69 -12.37 3.60 -1.94
C PHE A 69 -11.13 4.50 -1.84
N VAL A 70 -10.40 4.40 -0.74
CA VAL A 70 -9.05 4.93 -0.56
C VAL A 70 -8.08 3.76 -0.44
N GLN A 71 -6.91 3.86 -1.05
CA GLN A 71 -5.82 2.89 -0.95
C GLN A 71 -4.69 3.48 -0.11
N LEU A 72 -4.41 2.88 1.04
CA LEU A 72 -3.22 3.18 1.83
C LEU A 72 -2.05 2.31 1.38
N LEU A 73 -0.87 2.92 1.24
CA LEU A 73 0.32 2.30 0.66
C LEU A 73 1.42 2.05 1.72
N GLY A 74 1.00 1.70 2.93
CA GLY A 74 1.88 1.36 4.06
C GLY A 74 2.30 2.56 4.89
N ASP A 75 2.96 2.27 6.01
CA ASP A 75 3.30 3.21 7.08
C ASP A 75 2.04 3.95 7.56
N ASN A 76 1.11 3.13 8.00
CA ASN A 76 -0.22 3.56 8.39
C ASN A 76 -0.25 4.17 9.78
N ILE A 77 0.66 3.74 10.67
CA ILE A 77 0.75 4.21 12.06
C ILE A 77 2.24 4.37 12.47
N TYR A 78 2.77 5.58 12.44
CA TYR A 78 4.11 5.93 12.95
C TYR A 78 4.12 5.99 14.49
N GLU A 79 5.24 5.88 15.25
CA GLU A 79 6.56 5.48 14.70
C GLU A 79 6.72 3.96 14.63
N SER A 80 5.85 3.20 15.30
CA SER A 80 6.03 1.76 15.51
C SER A 80 4.73 0.97 15.43
N GLY A 81 3.78 1.33 14.59
CA GLY A 81 2.50 0.64 14.47
C GLY A 81 1.70 0.65 15.79
N VAL A 82 0.72 -0.24 15.90
CA VAL A 82 -0.18 -0.37 17.07
C VAL A 82 0.17 -1.59 17.92
N THR A 83 -0.30 -1.59 19.16
CA THR A 83 -0.07 -2.69 20.13
C THR A 83 -1.32 -3.51 20.42
N SER A 84 -2.48 -3.06 19.95
CA SER A 84 -3.76 -3.76 20.10
C SER A 84 -4.81 -3.17 19.16
N VAL A 85 -5.95 -3.83 19.02
CA VAL A 85 -7.13 -3.30 18.30
C VAL A 85 -7.79 -2.13 19.05
N THR A 86 -7.46 -1.91 20.31
CA THR A 86 -7.96 -0.79 21.14
C THR A 86 -6.90 0.27 21.39
N ASP A 87 -5.77 0.22 20.69
CA ASP A 87 -4.72 1.24 20.79
C ASP A 87 -5.29 2.63 20.47
N ALA A 88 -4.98 3.61 21.31
CA ALA A 88 -5.49 4.98 21.14
C ALA A 88 -5.01 5.64 19.83
N GLN A 89 -3.93 5.14 19.23
CA GLN A 89 -3.41 5.63 17.96
C GLN A 89 -4.40 5.43 16.80
N TRP A 90 -5.28 4.42 16.86
CA TRP A 90 -6.36 4.27 15.89
C TRP A 90 -7.21 5.54 15.78
N GLN A 91 -7.54 6.14 16.92
CA GLN A 91 -8.34 7.36 16.93
C GLN A 91 -7.58 8.57 16.42
N THR A 92 -6.31 8.72 16.80
CA THR A 92 -5.52 9.92 16.52
C THR A 92 -4.87 9.92 15.13
N LYS A 93 -4.60 8.72 14.58
CA LYS A 93 -3.85 8.57 13.33
C LYS A 93 -4.67 7.99 12.17
N PHE A 94 -5.87 7.47 12.44
CA PHE A 94 -6.75 6.95 11.40
C PHE A 94 -8.18 7.48 11.50
N GLU A 95 -8.95 7.18 12.56
CA GLU A 95 -10.38 7.46 12.57
C GLU A 95 -10.69 8.98 12.51
N LYS A 96 -10.02 9.78 13.33
CA LYS A 96 -10.23 11.25 13.37
C LYS A 96 -9.71 11.96 12.11
N PRO A 97 -8.47 11.74 11.64
CA PRO A 97 -8.00 12.40 10.42
C PRO A 97 -8.90 12.14 9.20
N TYR A 98 -9.44 10.94 9.09
CA TYR A 98 -10.28 10.55 7.95
C TYR A 98 -11.79 10.54 8.25
N MET A 99 -12.25 11.24 9.28
CA MET A 99 -13.66 11.23 9.66
C MET A 99 -14.60 11.77 8.57
N ALA A 100 -14.11 12.67 7.72
CA ALA A 100 -14.89 13.24 6.61
C ALA A 100 -14.96 12.32 5.36
N ILE A 101 -14.30 11.17 5.38
CA ILE A 101 -14.28 10.19 4.30
C ILE A 101 -15.04 8.96 4.77
N SER A 102 -16.15 8.65 4.10
CA SER A 102 -17.00 7.50 4.42
C SER A 102 -16.62 6.22 3.67
N GLN A 103 -15.80 6.33 2.62
CA GLN A 103 -15.39 5.23 1.78
C GLN A 103 -14.48 4.25 2.54
N PRO A 104 -14.46 2.96 2.15
CA PRO A 104 -13.53 2.00 2.71
C PRO A 104 -12.08 2.33 2.35
N PHE A 105 -11.19 2.09 3.29
CA PHE A 105 -9.74 2.22 3.15
C PHE A 105 -9.15 0.81 3.02
N TYR A 106 -8.66 0.46 1.85
CA TYR A 106 -7.88 -0.76 1.66
C TYR A 106 -6.41 -0.47 1.94
N VAL A 107 -5.73 -1.41 2.60
CA VAL A 107 -4.46 -1.14 3.24
C VAL A 107 -3.40 -2.14 2.80
N VAL A 108 -2.17 -1.69 2.59
CA VAL A 108 -0.96 -2.51 2.63
C VAL A 108 -0.12 -2.10 3.83
N LEU A 109 0.75 -2.99 4.27
CA LEU A 109 1.63 -2.76 5.42
C LEU A 109 2.97 -2.17 5.00
N GLY A 110 3.49 -1.25 5.81
CA GLY A 110 4.84 -0.69 5.68
C GLY A 110 5.75 -1.11 6.85
N ASN A 111 6.98 -0.65 6.84
CA ASN A 111 7.95 -1.03 7.87
C ASN A 111 7.62 -0.45 9.26
N HIS A 112 7.01 0.72 9.35
CA HIS A 112 6.57 1.29 10.63
C HIS A 112 5.42 0.48 11.25
N ASP A 113 4.55 -0.12 10.45
CA ASP A 113 3.47 -0.99 10.90
C ASP A 113 4.02 -2.28 11.57
N TYR A 114 5.23 -2.69 11.18
CA TYR A 114 6.00 -3.76 11.79
C TYR A 114 6.93 -3.30 12.92
N GLY A 115 6.79 -2.09 13.39
CA GLY A 115 7.47 -1.60 14.60
C GLY A 115 8.97 -1.39 14.48
N GLY A 116 9.66 -1.44 15.65
CA GLY A 116 11.10 -1.21 15.72
C GLY A 116 11.51 0.22 15.32
N ASN A 117 10.64 1.20 15.52
CA ASN A 117 10.84 2.59 15.09
C ASN A 117 11.17 2.69 13.58
N GLY A 118 10.42 1.93 12.77
CA GLY A 118 10.62 1.86 11.31
C GLY A 118 11.67 0.83 10.87
N ALA A 119 12.27 0.07 11.77
CA ALA A 119 13.15 -1.04 11.40
C ALA A 119 12.37 -2.22 10.75
N GLY A 120 11.07 -2.32 10.99
CA GLY A 120 10.21 -3.34 10.39
C GLY A 120 10.42 -4.75 10.89
N THR A 121 10.92 -4.92 12.12
CA THR A 121 11.44 -6.20 12.63
C THR A 121 10.55 -6.90 13.66
N GLU A 122 9.48 -6.24 14.12
CA GLU A 122 8.50 -6.81 15.04
C GLU A 122 7.38 -7.53 14.27
N PHE A 123 7.70 -8.67 13.62
CA PHE A 123 6.85 -9.32 12.61
C PHE A 123 5.45 -9.70 13.08
N ASP A 124 5.27 -9.94 14.37
CA ASP A 124 3.94 -10.28 14.94
C ASP A 124 3.05 -9.05 15.13
N LYS A 125 3.58 -7.85 14.96
CA LYS A 125 2.86 -6.61 15.30
C LYS A 125 1.76 -6.27 14.32
N ALA A 126 1.99 -6.48 13.04
CA ALA A 126 1.03 -6.23 11.97
C ALA A 126 -0.29 -6.99 12.14
N LYS A 127 -0.32 -8.07 12.93
CA LYS A 127 -1.56 -8.79 13.25
C LYS A 127 -2.65 -7.88 13.83
N TRP A 128 -2.26 -6.84 14.57
CA TRP A 128 -3.24 -5.93 15.18
C TRP A 128 -3.95 -5.07 14.15
N GLU A 129 -3.26 -4.72 13.06
CA GLU A 129 -3.84 -3.99 11.94
C GLU A 129 -4.79 -4.87 11.12
N ILE A 130 -4.45 -6.14 10.93
CA ILE A 130 -5.34 -7.13 10.30
C ILE A 130 -6.61 -7.32 11.15
N LEU A 131 -6.44 -7.53 12.45
CA LEU A 131 -7.56 -7.73 13.39
C LEU A 131 -8.45 -6.48 13.50
N TYR A 132 -7.90 -5.27 13.34
CA TYR A 132 -8.66 -4.03 13.39
C TYR A 132 -9.72 -3.93 12.28
N THR A 133 -9.58 -4.68 11.20
CA THR A 133 -10.61 -4.80 10.15
C THR A 133 -11.99 -5.17 10.70
N ALA A 134 -12.05 -5.96 11.77
CA ALA A 134 -13.31 -6.33 12.42
C ALA A 134 -13.88 -5.20 13.32
N SER A 135 -13.05 -4.23 13.70
CA SER A 135 -13.41 -3.15 14.64
C SER A 135 -13.77 -1.84 13.91
N SER A 136 -13.31 -1.65 12.67
CA SER A 136 -13.54 -0.44 11.89
C SER A 136 -14.44 -0.69 10.68
N MET A 137 -15.39 0.21 10.45
CA MET A 137 -16.20 0.17 9.24
C MET A 137 -15.40 0.55 7.99
N LYS A 138 -14.34 1.37 8.15
CA LYS A 138 -13.54 1.90 7.05
C LYS A 138 -12.27 1.10 6.78
N TRP A 139 -11.55 0.64 7.79
CA TRP A 139 -10.29 -0.09 7.65
C TRP A 139 -10.49 -1.49 7.08
N LYS A 140 -9.80 -1.81 5.99
CA LYS A 140 -9.88 -3.09 5.28
C LYS A 140 -8.49 -3.65 5.00
N LEU A 141 -8.02 -4.53 5.87
CA LEU A 141 -6.78 -5.29 5.74
C LEU A 141 -7.07 -6.76 6.05
N PRO A 142 -7.54 -7.56 5.08
CA PRO A 142 -8.01 -8.93 5.33
C PRO A 142 -6.87 -9.91 5.63
N ALA A 143 -5.68 -9.63 5.13
CA ALA A 143 -4.45 -10.38 5.35
C ALA A 143 -3.24 -9.47 5.06
N ASN A 144 -2.02 -9.92 5.37
CA ASN A 144 -0.80 -9.18 5.05
C ASN A 144 -0.55 -9.05 3.53
N HIS A 145 -1.04 -10.01 2.74
CA HIS A 145 -1.11 -9.90 1.28
C HIS A 145 -2.45 -10.47 0.79
N TYR A 146 -3.04 -9.85 -0.22
CA TYR A 146 -4.37 -10.23 -0.71
C TYR A 146 -4.62 -9.72 -2.13
N ARG A 147 -5.58 -10.36 -2.82
CA ARG A 147 -6.16 -9.86 -4.06
C ARG A 147 -7.53 -9.25 -3.79
N ARG A 148 -7.83 -8.19 -4.51
CA ARG A 148 -9.16 -7.61 -4.59
C ARG A 148 -9.49 -7.27 -6.03
N THR A 149 -10.66 -7.69 -6.48
CA THR A 149 -11.19 -7.35 -7.80
C THR A 149 -12.27 -6.29 -7.65
N VAL A 150 -12.16 -5.21 -8.41
CA VAL A 150 -13.21 -4.19 -8.54
C VAL A 150 -13.47 -4.02 -10.03
N GLU A 151 -14.68 -4.36 -10.46
CA GLU A 151 -15.08 -4.31 -11.86
C GLU A 151 -14.07 -5.05 -12.77
N ASN A 152 -13.40 -4.36 -13.68
CA ASN A 152 -12.43 -4.90 -14.61
C ASN A 152 -10.96 -4.73 -14.14
N THR A 153 -10.74 -4.50 -12.85
CA THR A 153 -9.42 -4.22 -12.28
C THR A 153 -9.11 -5.15 -11.11
N ASP A 154 -7.97 -5.81 -11.19
CA ASP A 154 -7.38 -6.57 -10.09
C ASP A 154 -6.32 -5.73 -9.38
N PHE A 155 -6.42 -5.71 -8.05
CA PHE A 155 -5.45 -5.12 -7.14
C PHE A 155 -4.75 -6.23 -6.37
N PHE A 156 -3.42 -6.30 -6.47
CA PHE A 156 -2.58 -7.26 -5.79
C PHE A 156 -1.81 -6.56 -4.68
N ALA A 157 -2.32 -6.62 -3.47
CA ALA A 157 -1.67 -6.08 -2.28
C ALA A 157 -0.56 -7.03 -1.82
N LEU A 158 0.66 -6.52 -1.71
CA LEU A 158 1.87 -7.26 -1.41
C LEU A 158 2.51 -6.75 -0.12
N ASP A 159 3.02 -7.65 0.69
CA ASP A 159 3.80 -7.32 1.87
C ASP A 159 5.29 -7.26 1.53
N THR A 160 5.75 -6.07 1.18
CA THR A 160 7.13 -5.85 0.80
C THR A 160 8.09 -5.82 1.99
N ASN A 161 7.59 -5.58 3.21
CA ASN A 161 8.41 -5.66 4.41
C ASN A 161 8.81 -7.10 4.71
N LEU A 162 7.86 -8.03 4.68
CA LEU A 162 8.18 -9.44 4.84
C LEU A 162 9.12 -9.95 3.73
N MET A 163 8.92 -9.50 2.48
CA MET A 163 9.85 -9.85 1.38
C MET A 163 11.27 -9.38 1.66
N MET A 164 11.45 -8.17 2.19
CA MET A 164 12.77 -7.62 2.49
C MET A 164 13.55 -8.49 3.47
N PHE A 165 12.85 -9.07 4.45
CA PHE A 165 13.42 -9.97 5.44
C PHE A 165 13.38 -11.45 5.07
N GLY A 166 13.04 -11.79 3.81
CA GLY A 166 12.98 -13.18 3.33
C GLY A 166 11.84 -13.99 3.95
N ARG A 167 10.82 -13.33 4.50
CA ARG A 167 9.68 -13.96 5.16
C ARG A 167 8.49 -14.07 4.20
N GLU A 168 7.79 -15.19 4.24
CA GLU A 168 6.59 -15.48 3.44
C GLU A 168 6.74 -15.26 1.92
N VAL A 169 7.98 -15.19 1.44
CA VAL A 169 8.27 -14.95 0.02
C VAL A 169 7.63 -15.98 -0.87
N ASP A 170 7.75 -17.27 -0.52
CA ASP A 170 7.20 -18.36 -1.34
C ASP A 170 5.66 -18.36 -1.31
N LYS A 171 5.04 -18.04 -0.17
CA LYS A 171 3.59 -17.87 -0.08
C LYS A 171 3.09 -16.76 -1.00
N GLN A 172 3.76 -15.60 -0.99
CA GLN A 172 3.42 -14.49 -1.88
C GLN A 172 3.68 -14.81 -3.36
N LYS A 173 4.74 -15.55 -3.68
CA LYS A 173 5.00 -16.06 -5.05
C LYS A 173 3.87 -16.96 -5.54
N GLU A 174 3.47 -17.92 -4.73
CA GLU A 174 2.36 -18.82 -5.05
C GLU A 174 1.06 -18.03 -5.23
N SER A 175 0.75 -17.11 -4.33
CA SER A 175 -0.40 -16.23 -4.43
C SER A 175 -0.40 -15.45 -5.75
N MET A 176 0.69 -14.75 -6.08
CA MET A 176 0.81 -13.99 -7.32
C MET A 176 0.64 -14.86 -8.56
N LYS A 177 1.26 -16.04 -8.58
CA LYS A 177 1.11 -17.01 -9.67
C LYS A 177 -0.35 -17.39 -9.88
N ASN A 178 -1.06 -17.74 -8.81
CA ASN A 178 -2.45 -18.16 -8.85
C ASN A 178 -3.39 -17.00 -9.23
N TRP A 179 -3.17 -15.82 -8.69
CA TRP A 179 -3.94 -14.61 -8.99
C TRP A 179 -3.80 -14.20 -10.45
N LEU A 180 -2.57 -14.18 -10.97
CA LEU A 180 -2.31 -13.85 -12.37
C LEU A 180 -2.91 -14.88 -13.33
N ALA A 181 -2.81 -16.18 -13.00
CA ALA A 181 -3.37 -17.26 -13.82
C ALA A 181 -4.91 -17.22 -13.88
N SER A 182 -5.56 -16.81 -12.80
CA SER A 182 -7.03 -16.71 -12.72
C SER A 182 -7.59 -15.35 -13.11
N SER A 183 -6.74 -14.34 -13.35
CA SER A 183 -7.15 -12.98 -13.64
C SER A 183 -7.67 -12.82 -15.06
N THR A 184 -8.91 -12.37 -15.19
CA THR A 184 -9.52 -11.90 -16.45
C THR A 184 -9.61 -10.38 -16.53
N ALA A 185 -9.09 -9.68 -15.53
CA ALA A 185 -9.17 -8.22 -15.44
C ALA A 185 -8.42 -7.52 -16.56
N THR A 186 -9.01 -6.42 -17.07
CA THR A 186 -8.37 -5.55 -18.04
C THR A 186 -7.15 -4.87 -17.43
N TRP A 187 -7.26 -4.40 -16.18
CA TRP A 187 -6.20 -3.75 -15.45
C TRP A 187 -5.70 -4.61 -14.31
N LYS A 188 -4.39 -4.68 -14.15
CA LYS A 188 -3.70 -5.37 -13.06
C LYS A 188 -2.79 -4.37 -12.37
N ILE A 189 -3.07 -4.07 -11.11
CA ILE A 189 -2.34 -3.07 -10.32
C ILE A 189 -1.74 -3.76 -9.09
N ALA A 190 -0.41 -3.77 -9.00
CA ALA A 190 0.27 -4.20 -7.79
C ALA A 190 0.39 -3.04 -6.81
N LEU A 191 0.24 -3.33 -5.53
CA LEU A 191 0.31 -2.40 -4.42
C LEU A 191 1.33 -2.92 -3.40
N GLY A 192 2.14 -2.05 -2.86
CA GLY A 192 3.09 -2.38 -1.80
C GLY A 192 3.59 -1.12 -1.14
N HIS A 193 4.53 -1.27 -0.21
CA HIS A 193 5.10 -0.12 0.48
C HIS A 193 6.46 0.30 -0.11
N HIS A 194 7.43 -0.62 -0.16
CA HIS A 194 8.78 -0.30 -0.61
C HIS A 194 8.86 -0.12 -2.12
N PRO A 195 9.50 0.94 -2.65
CA PRO A 195 9.57 1.21 -4.08
C PRO A 195 10.50 0.22 -4.81
N TYR A 196 10.17 -0.11 -6.07
CA TYR A 196 11.12 -0.78 -6.95
C TYR A 196 12.19 0.19 -7.46
N LEU A 197 11.78 1.39 -7.90
CA LEU A 197 12.63 2.54 -8.21
C LEU A 197 12.10 3.78 -7.52
N SER A 198 13.00 4.59 -6.96
CA SER A 198 12.65 5.87 -6.34
C SER A 198 13.82 6.86 -6.39
N ASN A 199 13.47 8.14 -6.45
CA ASN A 199 14.40 9.26 -6.27
C ASN A 199 14.39 9.81 -4.83
N GLY A 200 13.62 9.23 -3.93
CA GLY A 200 13.65 9.56 -2.51
C GLY A 200 14.92 9.07 -1.82
N PRO A 201 15.05 9.33 -0.52
CA PRO A 201 16.30 9.04 0.21
C PRO A 201 16.61 7.54 0.32
N HIS A 202 15.57 6.67 0.33
CA HIS A 202 15.80 5.22 0.44
C HIS A 202 16.24 4.58 -0.89
N GLY A 203 15.86 5.16 -2.03
CA GLY A 203 16.38 4.78 -3.34
C GLY A 203 15.73 3.54 -3.97
N ASN A 204 16.53 2.76 -4.70
CA ASN A 204 16.04 1.65 -5.52
C ASN A 204 16.14 0.30 -4.81
N ALA A 205 15.20 -0.60 -5.06
CA ALA A 205 15.26 -1.97 -4.57
C ALA A 205 16.58 -2.66 -4.94
N GLY A 206 17.19 -3.32 -3.96
CA GLY A 206 18.51 -3.93 -4.05
C GLY A 206 19.67 -2.99 -3.70
N SER A 207 19.39 -1.71 -3.51
CA SER A 207 20.39 -0.69 -3.13
C SER A 207 19.83 0.36 -2.18
N TYR A 208 18.77 0.05 -1.42
CA TYR A 208 18.30 0.94 -0.36
C TYR A 208 19.45 1.28 0.60
N ASP A 209 19.44 2.49 1.16
CA ASP A 209 20.42 2.91 2.16
C ASP A 209 20.47 1.99 3.40
N GLY A 210 19.43 1.14 3.54
CA GLY A 210 19.40 0.05 4.50
C GLY A 210 19.35 0.52 5.95
N LEU A 211 19.43 -0.45 6.85
CA LEU A 211 19.61 -0.20 8.28
C LEU A 211 21.08 -0.47 8.64
N PRO A 212 21.76 0.41 9.39
CA PRO A 212 23.13 0.18 9.82
C PRO A 212 23.27 -1.22 10.48
N GLY A 213 24.18 -2.04 9.96
CA GLY A 213 24.42 -3.39 10.47
C GLY A 213 23.42 -4.46 10.02
N VAL A 214 22.46 -4.12 9.14
CA VAL A 214 21.45 -5.07 8.62
C VAL A 214 21.50 -5.10 7.08
N PRO A 215 22.48 -5.80 6.46
CA PRO A 215 22.65 -5.81 5.00
C PRO A 215 21.43 -6.33 4.23
N ILE A 216 20.60 -7.17 4.85
CA ILE A 216 19.37 -7.71 4.24
C ILE A 216 18.35 -6.61 3.94
N ALA A 217 18.39 -5.50 4.68
CA ALA A 217 17.46 -4.38 4.51
C ALA A 217 17.79 -3.49 3.29
N ASN A 218 18.67 -3.93 2.38
CA ASN A 218 18.97 -3.20 1.14
C ASN A 218 17.89 -3.38 0.04
N GLY A 219 16.81 -4.09 0.32
CA GLY A 219 15.71 -4.31 -0.61
C GLY A 219 15.96 -5.36 -1.68
N LYS A 220 17.03 -6.18 -1.57
CA LYS A 220 17.30 -7.25 -2.54
C LYS A 220 16.14 -8.25 -2.64
N GLY A 221 15.53 -8.63 -1.51
CA GLY A 221 14.38 -9.53 -1.50
C GLY A 221 13.18 -8.95 -2.25
N VAL A 222 12.93 -7.65 -2.12
CA VAL A 222 11.89 -6.93 -2.89
C VAL A 222 12.24 -6.96 -4.37
N LYS A 223 13.48 -6.59 -4.73
CA LYS A 223 13.90 -6.57 -6.13
C LYS A 223 13.76 -7.95 -6.80
N ASP A 224 14.28 -9.00 -6.18
CA ASP A 224 14.24 -10.36 -6.73
C ASP A 224 12.78 -10.83 -6.91
N PHE A 225 11.91 -10.56 -5.93
CA PHE A 225 10.49 -10.90 -6.04
C PHE A 225 9.83 -10.18 -7.21
N PHE A 226 10.09 -8.87 -7.35
CA PHE A 226 9.48 -8.04 -8.39
C PHE A 226 9.96 -8.44 -9.78
N ASP A 227 11.26 -8.65 -9.96
CA ASP A 227 11.85 -9.10 -11.24
C ASP A 227 11.20 -10.38 -11.76
N GLU A 228 10.83 -11.28 -10.85
CA GLU A 228 10.25 -12.58 -11.15
C GLU A 228 8.72 -12.57 -11.25
N ASN A 229 8.02 -11.84 -10.35
CA ASN A 229 6.59 -12.04 -10.14
C ASN A 229 5.70 -10.83 -10.49
N VAL A 230 6.25 -9.63 -10.62
CA VAL A 230 5.50 -8.39 -10.85
C VAL A 230 5.85 -7.73 -12.17
N CYS A 231 7.13 -7.54 -12.44
CA CYS A 231 7.65 -6.82 -13.61
C CYS A 231 7.21 -7.47 -14.92
N GLY A 232 6.49 -6.69 -15.75
CA GLY A 232 5.93 -7.14 -17.02
C GLY A 232 4.68 -8.01 -16.91
N LYS A 233 4.17 -8.24 -15.69
CA LYS A 233 2.98 -9.07 -15.44
C LYS A 233 1.79 -8.25 -14.96
N VAL A 234 2.03 -7.04 -14.46
CA VAL A 234 1.01 -6.07 -14.07
C VAL A 234 1.24 -4.75 -14.82
N ASP A 235 0.24 -3.90 -14.84
CA ASP A 235 0.27 -2.64 -15.60
C ASP A 235 0.93 -1.51 -14.84
N LEU A 236 0.70 -1.47 -13.52
CA LEU A 236 1.13 -0.39 -12.63
C LEU A 236 1.51 -0.96 -11.27
N TYR A 237 2.59 -0.46 -10.70
CA TYR A 237 2.93 -0.62 -9.29
C TYR A 237 2.83 0.71 -8.57
N LEU A 238 2.04 0.76 -7.49
CA LEU A 238 1.89 1.89 -6.60
C LEU A 238 2.51 1.56 -5.25
N CYS A 239 3.33 2.49 -4.72
CA CYS A 239 3.99 2.33 -3.42
C CYS A 239 4.12 3.65 -2.66
N GLY A 240 4.59 3.56 -1.40
CA GLY A 240 4.93 4.65 -0.50
C GLY A 240 6.42 4.67 -0.16
N HIS A 241 6.74 4.66 1.14
CA HIS A 241 8.05 4.58 1.79
C HIS A 241 8.92 5.83 1.63
N ASP A 242 9.20 6.25 0.41
CA ASP A 242 9.81 7.53 0.17
C ASP A 242 8.74 8.63 0.21
N HIS A 243 8.88 9.56 1.15
CA HIS A 243 7.88 10.61 1.37
C HIS A 243 7.91 11.65 0.24
N SER A 244 7.47 11.21 -0.91
CA SER A 244 7.46 11.99 -2.15
C SER A 244 6.37 11.48 -3.08
N ARG A 245 6.11 12.22 -4.15
CA ARG A 245 5.20 11.82 -5.22
C ARG A 245 5.99 11.76 -6.51
N GLN A 246 6.02 10.61 -7.16
CA GLN A 246 6.86 10.40 -8.33
C GLN A 246 6.14 9.53 -9.37
N TRP A 247 6.32 9.84 -10.65
CA TRP A 247 6.02 8.94 -11.74
C TRP A 247 7.30 8.76 -12.56
N LEU A 248 7.87 7.54 -12.53
CA LEU A 248 9.15 7.25 -13.15
C LEU A 248 8.98 7.13 -14.69
N VAL A 249 10.06 7.44 -15.44
CA VAL A 249 10.12 7.18 -16.88
C VAL A 249 10.43 5.72 -17.14
N GLU A 250 11.38 5.18 -16.36
CA GLU A 250 11.75 3.79 -16.46
C GLU A 250 10.65 2.90 -15.93
N THR A 251 10.36 1.85 -16.67
CA THR A 251 9.36 0.83 -16.30
C THR A 251 10.07 -0.47 -15.91
N CYS A 252 9.39 -1.30 -15.12
CA CYS A 252 9.87 -2.63 -14.80
C CYS A 252 9.34 -3.63 -15.84
N LYS A 253 10.06 -3.83 -16.95
CA LYS A 253 9.63 -4.70 -18.07
C LYS A 253 8.24 -4.32 -18.62
N GLY A 254 7.92 -3.03 -18.65
CA GLY A 254 6.62 -2.51 -19.08
C GLY A 254 5.62 -2.20 -17.96
N THR A 255 5.85 -2.63 -16.72
CA THR A 255 5.07 -2.20 -15.56
C THR A 255 5.42 -0.76 -15.21
N GLU A 256 4.45 0.16 -15.26
CA GLU A 256 4.63 1.56 -14.82
C GLU A 256 4.88 1.62 -13.31
N LEU A 257 5.70 2.58 -12.87
CA LEU A 257 6.12 2.72 -11.47
C LEU A 257 5.76 4.10 -10.94
N ALA A 258 5.02 4.16 -9.85
CA ALA A 258 4.67 5.42 -9.20
C ALA A 258 4.79 5.32 -7.67
N VAL A 259 5.39 6.34 -7.06
CA VAL A 259 5.47 6.53 -5.61
C VAL A 259 4.45 7.59 -5.21
N SER A 260 3.63 7.30 -4.21
CA SER A 260 2.68 8.24 -3.60
C SER A 260 2.81 8.17 -2.07
N GLY A 261 4.00 8.48 -1.57
CA GLY A 261 4.39 8.37 -0.16
C GLY A 261 4.38 9.69 0.62
N ALA A 262 3.88 10.78 0.04
CA ALA A 262 3.85 12.07 0.72
C ALA A 262 2.50 12.34 1.43
N GLY A 263 1.94 11.32 2.08
CA GLY A 263 0.62 11.39 2.72
C GLY A 263 0.56 12.17 4.03
N SER A 264 1.72 12.52 4.61
CA SER A 264 1.78 13.31 5.86
C SER A 264 3.00 14.22 5.97
N SER A 265 4.05 13.96 5.22
CA SER A 265 5.28 14.76 5.18
C SER A 265 6.03 14.52 3.88
N GLY A 266 6.94 15.41 3.53
CA GLY A 266 7.83 15.28 2.38
C GLY A 266 9.29 15.12 2.81
N THR A 267 10.10 14.45 1.97
CA THR A 267 11.56 14.34 2.10
C THR A 267 12.25 14.72 0.79
N ASP A 268 13.51 15.12 0.87
CA ASP A 268 14.26 15.56 -0.30
C ASP A 268 14.43 14.43 -1.32
N LEU A 269 14.32 14.79 -2.59
CA LEU A 269 14.58 13.92 -3.72
C LEU A 269 16.09 13.94 -4.03
N LYS A 270 16.76 12.80 -3.88
CA LYS A 270 18.22 12.66 -4.03
C LYS A 270 18.61 11.70 -5.16
N GLY A 271 17.68 10.84 -5.61
CA GLY A 271 17.90 9.87 -6.66
C GLY A 271 18.04 10.53 -8.04
N LYS A 272 18.51 9.72 -9.00
CA LYS A 272 18.81 10.16 -10.39
C LYS A 272 18.01 9.39 -11.44
N ASN A 273 17.01 8.60 -11.03
CA ASN A 273 16.14 7.94 -11.99
C ASN A 273 15.39 9.01 -12.81
N ALA A 274 15.31 8.82 -14.12
CA ALA A 274 14.49 9.70 -14.94
C ALA A 274 13.02 9.64 -14.49
N SER A 275 12.41 10.79 -14.25
CA SER A 275 11.01 10.91 -13.84
C SER A 275 10.21 11.73 -14.85
N ARG A 276 8.97 11.31 -15.12
CA ARG A 276 8.01 12.12 -15.88
C ARG A 276 7.58 13.33 -15.07
N TRP A 277 7.48 13.12 -13.77
CA TRP A 277 7.18 14.16 -12.80
C TRP A 277 7.55 13.67 -11.40
N GLN A 278 7.97 14.60 -10.54
CA GLN A 278 8.21 14.32 -9.13
C GLN A 278 8.07 15.58 -8.27
N SER A 279 7.68 15.38 -7.01
CA SER A 279 7.59 16.43 -6.01
C SER A 279 7.79 15.85 -4.61
N ASN A 280 8.39 16.62 -3.72
CA ASN A 280 8.47 16.32 -2.30
C ASN A 280 7.41 17.05 -1.45
N SER A 281 6.50 17.77 -2.07
CA SER A 281 5.35 18.36 -1.36
C SER A 281 4.32 17.28 -1.02
N ILE A 282 3.57 17.48 0.08
CA ILE A 282 2.53 16.56 0.52
C ILE A 282 1.32 16.58 -0.42
N GLY A 283 0.67 15.43 -0.54
CA GLY A 283 -0.48 15.24 -1.42
C GLY A 283 -0.77 13.76 -1.65
N PHE A 284 -1.50 13.44 -2.69
CA PHE A 284 -1.96 12.09 -2.99
C PHE A 284 -2.09 11.86 -4.50
N LEU A 285 -2.24 10.60 -4.90
CA LEU A 285 -2.61 10.20 -6.24
C LEU A 285 -4.13 9.95 -6.29
N TYR A 286 -4.79 10.47 -7.32
CA TYR A 286 -6.19 10.13 -7.61
C TYR A 286 -6.25 9.42 -8.95
N VAL A 287 -6.92 8.26 -8.98
CA VAL A 287 -6.98 7.40 -10.16
C VAL A 287 -8.43 7.23 -10.60
N THR A 288 -8.66 7.39 -11.90
CA THR A 288 -9.93 7.08 -12.57
C THR A 288 -9.69 6.03 -13.65
N ILE A 289 -10.39 4.91 -13.58
CA ILE A 289 -10.34 3.84 -14.58
C ILE A 289 -11.69 3.76 -15.27
N THR A 290 -11.71 3.91 -16.60
CA THR A 290 -12.91 3.79 -17.42
C THR A 290 -12.63 2.82 -18.57
N GLY A 291 -13.15 1.61 -18.46
CA GLY A 291 -12.90 0.57 -19.47
C GLY A 291 -11.41 0.32 -19.68
N ARG A 292 -10.88 0.68 -20.84
CA ARG A 292 -9.48 0.49 -21.24
C ARG A 292 -8.58 1.72 -21.01
N GLN A 293 -9.07 2.74 -20.33
CA GLN A 293 -8.30 3.94 -19.99
C GLN A 293 -8.15 4.08 -18.48
N LEU A 294 -6.92 4.36 -18.03
CA LEU A 294 -6.58 4.74 -16.67
C LEU A 294 -5.98 6.15 -16.71
N VAL A 295 -6.57 7.06 -15.93
CA VAL A 295 -6.05 8.41 -15.71
C VAL A 295 -5.64 8.54 -14.25
N ALA A 296 -4.39 8.91 -14.01
CA ALA A 296 -3.81 9.11 -12.68
C ALA A 296 -3.36 10.58 -12.53
N GLU A 297 -3.79 11.22 -11.46
CA GLU A 297 -3.55 12.63 -11.17
C GLU A 297 -2.85 12.79 -9.82
N PHE A 298 -1.64 13.34 -9.78
CA PHE A 298 -1.05 13.81 -8.52
C PHE A 298 -1.65 15.15 -8.14
N ILE A 299 -2.18 15.21 -6.93
CA ILE A 299 -2.93 16.35 -6.40
C ILE A 299 -2.30 16.82 -5.09
N ASP A 300 -2.11 18.13 -4.93
CA ASP A 300 -1.61 18.74 -3.71
C ASP A 300 -2.71 18.98 -2.66
N THR A 301 -2.35 19.49 -1.51
CA THR A 301 -3.30 19.76 -0.41
C THR A 301 -4.26 20.91 -0.71
N THR A 302 -4.01 21.73 -1.73
CA THR A 302 -4.95 22.78 -2.17
C THR A 302 -6.03 22.24 -3.12
N GLY A 303 -5.82 21.04 -3.67
CA GLY A 303 -6.68 20.41 -4.69
C GLY A 303 -6.20 20.66 -6.12
N LYS A 304 -5.01 21.27 -6.29
CA LYS A 304 -4.41 21.49 -7.60
C LYS A 304 -3.87 20.17 -8.16
N VAL A 305 -4.28 19.83 -9.38
CA VAL A 305 -3.65 18.76 -10.17
C VAL A 305 -2.30 19.27 -10.65
N GLU A 306 -1.22 18.61 -10.21
CA GLU A 306 0.14 19.00 -10.55
C GLU A 306 0.72 18.16 -11.69
N PHE A 307 0.20 16.95 -11.86
CA PHE A 307 0.61 16.05 -12.94
C PHE A 307 -0.51 15.09 -13.29
N THR A 308 -0.61 14.74 -14.58
CA THR A 308 -1.57 13.74 -15.07
C THR A 308 -0.84 12.72 -15.95
N ARG A 309 -1.12 11.45 -15.71
CA ARG A 309 -0.68 10.33 -16.55
C ARG A 309 -1.89 9.56 -17.06
N THR A 310 -1.95 9.36 -18.38
CA THR A 310 -2.97 8.51 -19.00
C THR A 310 -2.31 7.26 -19.57
N LEU A 311 -2.88 6.11 -19.23
CA LEU A 311 -2.53 4.81 -19.81
C LEU A 311 -3.73 4.29 -20.60
N ASN A 312 -3.49 3.66 -21.74
CA ASN A 312 -4.51 3.06 -22.60
C ASN A 312 -4.11 1.62 -22.96
N LYS A 313 -5.09 0.73 -23.03
CA LYS A 313 -4.96 -0.67 -23.46
C LYS A 313 -5.65 -0.96 -24.76
#